data_5aa4eadfeadf0c5fee094b243c3d6aad
#
_entry.id   5aa4eadfeadf0c5fee094b243c3d6aad
#
_cell.length_a   1.000
_cell.length_b   1.000
_cell.length_c   1.000
_cell.angle_alpha   90.00
_cell.angle_beta   90.00
_cell.angle_gamma   90.00
#
_symmetry.space_group_name_H-M   'P 1'
#
loop_
_entity.id
_entity.type
_entity.pdbx_description
1 polymer ?
#
loop_
_entity_poly.entity_id
_entity_poly.type
_entity_poly.pdbx_seq_one_letter_code
_entity_poly.pdbx_strand_id
1 'polypeptide(L)'
;MPVDLYREADRYILTADLPGVDPESVDIDVDGQLLTIRAQRTAPHTEGAKWLVQERPAGTYLRQFSIGEGVDSANISASYDNGVLSLVIPVSEKAKPRKIHVLSQHSPQE
;
A
#
# COMPACT_ATOMS: atom_id res chain seq x y z
N MET A 1 -1.79 -4.46 -12.50
CA MET A 1 -1.17 -4.54 -11.15
C MET A 1 -2.18 -5.12 -10.17
N PRO A 2 -2.17 -6.42 -9.98
CA PRO A 2 -3.03 -7.02 -8.96
C PRO A 2 -2.58 -6.61 -7.56
N VAL A 3 -3.53 -6.27 -6.71
CA VAL A 3 -3.25 -5.78 -5.36
C VAL A 3 -4.18 -6.44 -4.35
N ASP A 4 -3.61 -6.90 -3.26
CA ASP A 4 -4.36 -7.30 -2.08
C ASP A 4 -4.16 -6.24 -1.01
N LEU A 5 -5.25 -5.78 -0.43
CA LEU A 5 -5.20 -4.81 0.67
C LEU A 5 -6.17 -5.26 1.75
N TYR A 6 -5.68 -5.42 2.96
CA TYR A 6 -6.52 -5.85 4.07
C TYR A 6 -6.08 -5.18 5.37
N ARG A 7 -6.99 -5.14 6.31
CA ARG A 7 -6.69 -4.60 7.64
C ARG A 7 -6.52 -5.74 8.62
N GLU A 8 -5.48 -5.64 9.42
CA GLU A 8 -5.16 -6.61 10.43
C GLU A 8 -4.83 -5.85 11.73
N ALA A 9 -5.69 -5.98 12.73
CA ALA A 9 -5.54 -5.28 14.00
C ALA A 9 -5.41 -3.77 13.78
N ASP A 10 -4.27 -3.20 14.05
CA ASP A 10 -4.03 -1.76 13.98
C ASP A 10 -3.15 -1.35 12.81
N ARG A 11 -3.20 -2.13 11.73
CA ARG A 11 -2.40 -1.83 10.54
C ARG A 11 -3.09 -2.31 9.27
N TYR A 12 -2.73 -1.70 8.16
CA TYR A 12 -3.11 -2.18 6.84
C TYR A 12 -1.92 -2.90 6.22
N ILE A 13 -2.21 -3.97 5.51
CA ILE A 13 -1.22 -4.74 4.76
C ILE A 13 -1.59 -4.67 3.29
N LEU A 14 -0.63 -4.30 2.47
CA LEU A 14 -0.83 -4.24 1.03
C LEU A 14 0.24 -5.06 0.33
N THR A 15 -0.18 -5.85 -0.65
CA THR A 15 0.72 -6.62 -1.49
C THR A 15 0.36 -6.35 -2.94
N ALA A 16 1.33 -5.99 -3.76
CA ALA A 16 1.09 -5.67 -5.16
C ALA A 16 2.05 -6.45 -6.04
N ASP A 17 1.53 -7.04 -7.11
CA ASP A 17 2.35 -7.75 -8.09
C ASP A 17 2.88 -6.75 -9.11
N LEU A 18 4.18 -6.51 -9.07
CA LEU A 18 4.87 -5.58 -9.96
C LEU A 18 6.13 -6.23 -10.53
N PRO A 19 5.99 -7.35 -11.24
CA PRO A 19 7.17 -8.03 -11.76
C PRO A 19 7.87 -7.19 -12.82
N GLY A 20 9.17 -7.12 -12.71
CA GLY A 20 9.99 -6.45 -13.72
C GLY A 20 9.98 -4.93 -13.69
N VAL A 21 9.41 -4.30 -12.65
CA VAL A 21 9.53 -2.85 -12.52
C VAL A 21 10.90 -2.49 -11.98
N ASP A 22 11.32 -1.26 -12.29
CA ASP A 22 12.52 -0.70 -11.69
C ASP A 22 12.22 -0.37 -10.22
N PRO A 23 12.92 -0.99 -9.26
CA PRO A 23 12.64 -0.72 -7.85
C PRO A 23 12.76 0.75 -7.47
N GLU A 24 13.66 1.49 -8.13
CA GLU A 24 13.85 2.90 -7.85
C GLU A 24 12.68 3.75 -8.33
N SER A 25 11.85 3.22 -9.24
CA SER A 25 10.69 3.94 -9.75
C SER A 25 9.46 3.79 -8.86
N VAL A 26 9.51 2.90 -7.87
CA VAL A 26 8.36 2.67 -7.00
C VAL A 26 8.21 3.85 -6.06
N ASP A 27 7.06 4.50 -6.15
CA ASP A 27 6.76 5.69 -5.36
C ASP A 27 5.45 5.46 -4.62
N ILE A 28 5.46 5.74 -3.33
CA ILE A 28 4.32 5.52 -2.46
C ILE A 28 4.04 6.81 -1.74
N ASP A 29 2.80 7.27 -1.84
CA ASP A 29 2.39 8.54 -1.27
C ASP A 29 1.09 8.37 -0.52
N VAL A 30 0.98 9.04 0.63
CA VAL A 30 -0.26 9.08 1.41
C VAL A 30 -0.61 10.55 1.61
N ASP A 31 -1.77 10.92 1.12
CA ASP A 31 -2.30 12.26 1.27
C ASP A 31 -3.70 12.16 1.88
N GLY A 32 -3.79 12.51 3.16
CA GLY A 32 -5.02 12.33 3.90
C GLY A 32 -5.37 10.84 3.98
N GLN A 33 -6.46 10.46 3.33
CA GLN A 33 -6.92 9.08 3.29
C GLN A 33 -6.55 8.36 1.99
N LEU A 34 -5.86 9.04 1.10
CA LEU A 34 -5.56 8.49 -0.22
C LEU A 34 -4.14 7.93 -0.28
N LEU A 35 -4.05 6.64 -0.52
CA LEU A 35 -2.78 5.96 -0.75
C LEU A 35 -2.58 5.82 -2.26
N THR A 36 -1.46 6.31 -2.75
CA THR A 36 -1.10 6.23 -4.17
C THR A 36 0.16 5.41 -4.33
N ILE A 37 0.11 4.44 -5.23
CA ILE A 37 1.26 3.63 -5.59
C ILE A 37 1.54 3.84 -7.07
N ARG A 38 2.77 4.22 -7.37
CA ARG A 38 3.21 4.43 -8.74
C ARG A 38 4.49 3.64 -8.97
N ALA A 39 4.59 3.01 -10.14
CA ALA A 39 5.78 2.28 -10.51
C ALA A 39 5.93 2.29 -12.04
N GLN A 40 7.15 2.09 -12.50
CA GLN A 40 7.42 2.07 -13.93
C GLN A 40 8.10 0.77 -14.34
N ARG A 41 7.61 0.22 -15.45
CA ARG A 41 8.30 -0.84 -16.16
C ARG A 41 8.86 -0.23 -17.45
N THR A 42 10.17 -0.18 -17.55
CA THR A 42 10.83 0.38 -18.71
C THR A 42 10.75 -0.60 -19.88
N ALA A 43 10.36 -0.08 -21.04
CA ALA A 43 10.39 -0.89 -22.25
C ALA A 43 11.84 -1.15 -22.66
N PRO A 44 12.13 -2.32 -23.23
CA PRO A 44 13.47 -2.55 -23.76
C PRO A 44 13.78 -1.59 -24.90
N HIS A 45 15.06 -1.30 -25.06
CA HIS A 45 15.52 -0.48 -26.17
C HIS A 45 15.42 -1.31 -27.46
N THR A 46 14.55 -0.88 -28.35
CA THR A 46 14.21 -1.68 -29.53
C THR A 46 14.47 -0.97 -30.86
N GLU A 47 15.31 0.05 -30.84
CA GLU A 47 15.65 0.75 -32.07
C GLU A 47 16.23 -0.24 -33.09
N GLY A 48 15.64 -0.25 -34.29
CA GLY A 48 16.05 -1.19 -35.35
C GLY A 48 15.48 -2.59 -35.18
N ALA A 49 14.78 -2.87 -34.13
CA ALA A 49 14.18 -4.18 -33.88
C ALA A 49 12.82 -4.31 -34.55
N LYS A 50 12.46 -5.53 -34.89
CA LYS A 50 11.15 -5.84 -35.43
C LYS A 50 10.45 -6.78 -34.43
N TRP A 51 9.34 -6.35 -33.87
CA TRP A 51 8.59 -7.16 -32.94
C TRP A 51 7.93 -8.34 -33.63
N LEU A 52 8.14 -9.51 -33.07
CA LEU A 52 7.43 -10.72 -33.49
C LEU A 52 6.25 -11.00 -32.56
N VAL A 53 6.46 -10.79 -31.26
CA VAL A 53 5.41 -10.89 -30.25
C VAL A 53 5.68 -9.81 -29.23
N GLN A 54 4.65 -9.10 -28.83
CA GLN A 54 4.80 -8.04 -27.81
C GLN A 54 3.60 -8.09 -26.89
N GLU A 55 3.75 -8.80 -25.79
CA GLU A 55 2.68 -9.00 -24.83
C GLU A 55 2.98 -8.41 -23.44
N ARG A 56 4.24 -8.02 -23.21
CA ARG A 56 4.64 -7.49 -21.91
C ARG A 56 4.33 -6.00 -21.83
N PRO A 57 3.40 -5.59 -20.93
CA PRO A 57 3.09 -4.17 -20.81
C PRO A 57 4.29 -3.40 -20.31
N ALA A 58 4.45 -2.19 -20.80
CA ALA A 58 5.45 -1.25 -20.32
C ALA A 58 4.77 0.06 -20.00
N GLY A 59 5.47 0.94 -19.28
CA GLY A 59 4.95 2.25 -18.92
C GLY A 59 4.72 2.38 -17.43
N THR A 60 3.81 3.28 -17.07
CA THR A 60 3.56 3.61 -15.66
C THR A 60 2.36 2.83 -15.14
N TYR A 61 2.54 2.22 -13.99
CA TYR A 61 1.46 1.61 -13.23
C TYR A 61 1.07 2.58 -12.11
N LEU A 62 -0.22 2.79 -11.95
CA LEU A 62 -0.76 3.69 -10.94
C LEU A 62 -1.99 3.05 -10.31
N ARG A 63 -2.00 2.97 -8.99
CA ARG A 63 -3.17 2.54 -8.24
C ARG A 63 -3.38 3.48 -7.06
N GLN A 64 -4.63 3.76 -6.77
CA GLN A 64 -5.01 4.60 -5.65
C GLN A 64 -6.05 3.88 -4.82
N PHE A 65 -5.91 4.00 -3.50
CA PHE A 65 -6.81 3.36 -2.56
C PHE A 65 -7.21 4.36 -1.49
N SER A 66 -8.49 4.35 -1.14
CA SER A 66 -8.95 5.10 0.01
C SER A 66 -8.77 4.22 1.24
N ILE A 67 -7.93 4.66 2.15
CA ILE A 67 -7.70 3.98 3.41
C ILE A 67 -8.28 4.84 4.54
N GLY A 68 -8.48 4.27 5.71
CA GLY A 68 -9.07 5.00 6.82
C GLY A 68 -8.21 6.16 7.27
N GLU A 69 -8.82 7.08 7.99
CA GLU A 69 -8.10 8.18 8.62
C GLU A 69 -7.16 7.66 9.69
N GLY A 70 -6.20 8.49 10.05
CA GLY A 70 -5.31 8.19 11.16
C GLY A 70 -4.19 7.25 10.83
N VAL A 71 -3.85 7.14 9.56
CA VAL A 71 -2.68 6.36 9.15
C VAL A 71 -1.41 7.08 9.61
N ASP A 72 -0.50 6.33 10.17
CA ASP A 72 0.81 6.85 10.57
C ASP A 72 1.75 6.78 9.37
N SER A 73 1.70 7.78 8.52
CA SER A 73 2.45 7.80 7.27
C SER A 73 3.96 7.87 7.48
N ALA A 74 4.41 8.33 8.62
CA ALA A 74 5.84 8.41 8.92
C ALA A 74 6.45 7.04 9.18
N ASN A 75 5.63 6.05 9.49
CA ASN A 75 6.11 4.72 9.86
C ASN A 75 5.65 3.62 8.90
N ILE A 76 5.32 3.99 7.68
CA ILE A 76 5.04 3.02 6.63
C ILE A 76 6.34 2.31 6.27
N SER A 77 6.30 0.99 6.26
CA SER A 77 7.43 0.21 5.78
C SER A 77 7.08 -0.43 4.46
N ALA A 78 8.06 -0.48 3.57
CA ALA A 78 7.87 -1.00 2.23
C ALA A 78 9.05 -1.87 1.85
N SER A 79 8.78 -2.96 1.14
CA SER A 79 9.82 -3.80 0.57
C SER A 79 9.39 -4.27 -0.81
N TYR A 80 10.35 -4.49 -1.68
CA TYR A 80 10.12 -5.03 -3.01
C TYR A 80 11.03 -6.22 -3.19
N ASP A 81 10.46 -7.40 -3.38
CA ASP A 81 11.21 -8.63 -3.49
C ASP A 81 10.49 -9.60 -4.41
N ASN A 82 11.23 -10.22 -5.31
CA ASN A 82 10.69 -11.21 -6.24
C ASN A 82 9.47 -10.71 -7.02
N GLY A 83 9.49 -9.44 -7.39
CA GLY A 83 8.39 -8.85 -8.15
C GLY A 83 7.18 -8.48 -7.32
N VAL A 84 7.26 -8.56 -6.00
CA VAL A 84 6.15 -8.25 -5.12
C VAL A 84 6.51 -7.06 -4.23
N LEU A 85 5.67 -6.04 -4.28
CA LEU A 85 5.76 -4.90 -3.37
C LEU A 85 4.89 -5.19 -2.15
N SER A 86 5.48 -5.04 -0.97
CA SER A 86 4.77 -5.26 0.29
C SER A 86 4.83 -3.99 1.12
N LEU A 87 3.69 -3.54 1.61
CA LEU A 87 3.58 -2.38 2.48
C LEU A 87 2.94 -2.77 3.79
N VAL A 88 3.46 -2.21 4.88
CA VAL A 88 2.81 -2.24 6.18
C VAL A 88 2.52 -0.79 6.56
N ILE A 89 1.26 -0.48 6.76
CA ILE A 89 0.78 0.87 7.00
C ILE A 89 0.13 0.91 8.38
N PRO A 90 0.85 1.40 9.40
CA PRO A 90 0.29 1.40 10.75
C PRO A 90 -0.76 2.49 10.92
N VAL A 91 -1.68 2.23 11.81
CA VAL A 91 -2.66 3.21 12.24
C VAL A 91 -2.07 3.96 13.43
N SER A 92 -2.23 5.28 13.44
CA SER A 92 -1.68 6.08 14.53
C SER A 92 -2.39 5.77 15.85
N GLU A 93 -1.71 6.05 16.96
CA GLU A 93 -2.30 5.82 18.28
C GLU A 93 -3.64 6.53 18.46
N LYS A 94 -3.75 7.72 17.88
CA LYS A 94 -4.98 8.51 18.02
C LYS A 94 -6.16 7.90 17.29
N ALA A 95 -5.90 7.08 16.27
CA ALA A 95 -6.95 6.50 15.46
C ALA A 95 -7.23 5.04 15.81
N LYS A 96 -6.51 4.47 16.75
CA LYS A 96 -6.75 3.09 17.16
C LYS A 96 -8.09 2.99 17.86
N PRO A 97 -8.81 1.88 17.68
CA PRO A 97 -10.05 1.67 18.39
C PRO A 97 -9.84 1.77 19.89
N ARG A 98 -10.75 2.44 20.55
CA ARG A 98 -10.69 2.61 21.99
C ARG A 98 -11.81 1.83 22.63
N LYS A 99 -11.47 1.11 23.64
CA LYS A 99 -12.46 0.42 24.43
C LYS A 99 -12.96 1.35 25.51
N ILE A 100 -14.26 1.54 25.56
CA ILE A 100 -14.88 2.39 26.56
C ILE A 100 -15.38 1.51 27.68
N HIS A 101 -14.90 1.78 28.88
CA HIS A 101 -15.37 1.08 30.06
C HIS A 101 -16.66 1.72 30.54
N VAL A 102 -17.65 0.88 30.77
CA VAL A 102 -18.88 1.33 31.38
C VAL A 102 -18.74 1.09 32.87
N LEU A 103 -18.80 2.17 33.62
CA LEU A 103 -18.76 2.06 35.07
C LEU A 103 -20.15 1.71 35.57
N SER A 104 -20.24 0.74 36.44
CA SER A 104 -21.51 0.41 37.07
C SER A 104 -21.80 1.43 38.15
N GLN A 105 -22.95 2.07 37.99
CA GLN A 105 -23.46 3.01 38.99
C GLN A 105 -24.26 2.29 40.05
N HIS A 106 -24.10 1.08 40.12
CA HIS A 106 -24.87 0.23 40.98
C HIS A 106 -24.29 0.28 42.35
N SER A 107 -24.73 1.03 43.11
CA SER A 107 -24.44 1.21 44.38
C SER A 107 -23.49 0.53 45.12
N PRO A 108 -22.92 0.66 45.20
CA PRO A 108 -21.98 0.71 45.40
C PRO A 108 -21.03 0.46 44.90
N GLN A 109 -21.10 0.43 44.14
CA GLN A 109 -20.57 0.12 43.44
C GLN A 109 -19.99 0.40 42.96
N GLU A 110 -19.78 0.38 42.95
CA GLU A 110 -19.33 0.37 42.22
C GLU A 110 -18.78 0.40 42.09
#